data_790c57df506cac13194f564cc886c740
#
_entry.id   790c57df506cac13194f564cc886c740
#
_cell.length_a   1.000
_cell.length_b   1.000
_cell.length_c   1.000
_cell.angle_alpha   90.00
_cell.angle_beta   90.00
_cell.angle_gamma   90.00
#
_symmetry.space_group_name_H-M   'P 1'
#
loop_
_entity.id
_entity.type
_entity.pdbx_description
1 polymer ?
#
loop_
_entity_poly.entity_id
_entity_poly.type
_entity_poly.pdbx_seq_one_letter_code
_entity_poly.pdbx_strand_id
1 'polypeptide(L)'
;MNVTLIPIEGKKKIVSINTFDQARQMVCNYAYNSPLQILVLMDGSFMIIDEEGKLKELEINVRATEIAQQNNLLYPSDYIVGDVLMVDDVDEFDALPYE
;
A
#
# COMPACT_ATOMS: atom_id res chain seq x y z
N MET A 1 11.24 3.75 10.12
CA MET A 1 10.88 4.82 9.18
C MET A 1 9.40 5.15 9.30
N ASN A 2 9.02 6.36 8.92
CA ASN A 2 7.63 6.76 8.88
C ASN A 2 7.06 6.60 7.47
N VAL A 3 5.85 6.06 7.39
CA VAL A 3 5.10 5.93 6.14
C VAL A 3 3.67 6.41 6.39
N THR A 4 2.93 6.65 5.33
CA THR A 4 1.54 7.09 5.45
C THR A 4 0.58 5.94 5.20
N LEU A 5 -0.26 5.63 6.17
CA LEU A 5 -1.33 4.66 6.01
C LEU A 5 -2.58 5.38 5.48
N ILE A 6 -3.12 4.89 4.38
CA ILE A 6 -4.40 5.33 3.84
C ILE A 6 -5.39 4.18 4.05
N PRO A 7 -6.22 4.23 5.11
CA PRO A 7 -7.19 3.18 5.36
C PRO A 7 -8.40 3.29 4.42
N ILE A 8 -9.16 2.23 4.32
CA ILE A 8 -10.44 2.22 3.59
C ILE A 8 -11.36 3.32 4.15
N GLU A 9 -11.44 3.41 5.46
CA GLU A 9 -12.23 4.40 6.17
C GLU A 9 -11.37 5.16 7.17
N GLY A 10 -11.78 6.39 7.45
CA GLY A 10 -11.08 7.25 8.39
C GLY A 10 -9.97 8.04 7.74
N LYS A 11 -9.25 8.80 8.56
CA LYS A 11 -8.20 9.71 8.08
C LYS A 11 -6.92 8.95 7.79
N LYS A 12 -6.19 9.39 6.78
CA LYS A 12 -4.81 8.95 6.58
C LYS A 12 -3.98 9.35 7.80
N LYS A 13 -2.99 8.53 8.14
CA LYS A 13 -2.13 8.76 9.30
C LYS A 13 -0.73 8.29 9.06
N ILE A 14 0.21 8.91 9.77
CA ILE A 14 1.61 8.49 9.74
C ILE A 14 1.77 7.32 10.72
N VAL A 15 2.40 6.25 10.25
CA VAL A 15 2.71 5.08 11.05
C VAL A 15 4.20 4.78 10.93
N SER A 16 4.76 4.13 11.95
CA SER A 16 6.17 3.75 11.96
C SER A 16 6.32 2.27 11.64
N ILE A 17 7.27 1.95 10.78
CA ILE A 17 7.65 0.57 10.50
C ILE A 17 9.16 0.42 10.63
N ASN A 18 9.61 -0.73 11.11
CA ASN A 18 11.03 -1.07 11.26
C ASN A 18 11.46 -2.20 10.35
N THR A 19 10.51 -2.96 9.81
CA THR A 19 10.78 -4.13 8.98
C THR A 19 9.80 -4.17 7.81
N PHE A 20 10.21 -4.86 6.75
CA PHE A 20 9.33 -5.13 5.62
C PHE A 20 8.08 -5.94 6.05
N ASP A 21 8.28 -6.89 6.98
CA ASP A 21 7.17 -7.71 7.47
C ASP A 21 6.10 -6.88 8.19
N GLN A 22 6.49 -5.82 8.90
CA GLN A 22 5.54 -4.90 9.52
C GLN A 22 4.70 -4.17 8.47
N ALA A 23 5.31 -3.74 7.37
CA ALA A 23 4.57 -3.13 6.26
C ALA A 23 3.55 -4.14 5.69
N ARG A 24 3.98 -5.38 5.49
CA ARG A 24 3.12 -6.45 4.99
C ARG A 24 1.93 -6.70 5.92
N GLN A 25 2.16 -6.75 7.22
CA GLN A 25 1.11 -6.97 8.20
C GLN A 25 0.07 -5.85 8.22
N MET A 26 0.48 -4.61 8.02
CA MET A 26 -0.44 -3.47 7.97
C MET A 26 -1.37 -3.51 6.77
N VAL A 27 -0.88 -4.02 5.65
CA VAL A 27 -1.63 -4.05 4.39
C VAL A 27 -2.39 -5.36 4.21
N CYS A 28 -1.78 -6.48 4.63
CA CYS A 28 -2.32 -7.83 4.43
C CYS A 28 -2.77 -8.43 5.76
N ASN A 29 -3.86 -7.93 6.31
CA ASN A 29 -4.30 -8.19 7.69
C ASN A 29 -4.52 -9.67 8.06
N TYR A 30 -4.63 -10.58 7.10
CA TYR A 30 -5.13 -11.92 7.40
C TYR A 30 -4.27 -13.07 6.94
N ALA A 31 -3.27 -12.84 6.12
CA ALA A 31 -2.56 -13.96 5.54
C ALA A 31 -1.07 -13.80 5.75
N TYR A 32 -0.49 -14.75 6.44
CA TYR A 32 0.94 -14.77 6.72
C TYR A 32 1.81 -14.72 5.47
N ASN A 33 1.29 -15.09 4.32
CA ASN A 33 2.04 -15.22 3.08
C ASN A 33 1.44 -14.45 1.92
N SER A 34 0.56 -13.49 2.20
CA SER A 34 0.06 -12.63 1.12
C SER A 34 1.18 -11.78 0.58
N PRO A 35 1.43 -11.83 -0.73
CA PRO A 35 2.43 -10.97 -1.33
C PRO A 35 1.97 -9.52 -1.36
N LEU A 36 2.93 -8.61 -1.20
CA LEU A 36 2.71 -7.20 -1.44
C LEU A 36 2.92 -6.90 -2.91
N GLN A 37 2.12 -5.97 -3.43
CA GLN A 37 2.38 -5.35 -4.71
C GLN A 37 2.85 -3.92 -4.47
N ILE A 38 3.95 -3.55 -5.13
CA ILE A 38 4.49 -2.20 -5.08
C ILE A 38 4.15 -1.51 -6.39
N LEU A 39 3.39 -0.41 -6.28
CA LEU A 39 3.09 0.45 -7.41
C LEU A 39 4.01 1.67 -7.33
N VAL A 40 4.72 1.96 -8.40
CA VAL A 40 5.65 3.10 -8.46
C VAL A 40 4.92 4.29 -9.05
N LEU A 41 4.81 5.37 -8.27
CA LEU A 41 4.14 6.60 -8.69
C LEU A 41 5.06 7.42 -9.61
N MET A 42 4.48 8.42 -10.28
CA MET A 42 5.24 9.24 -11.24
C MET A 42 6.39 10.01 -10.58
N ASP A 43 6.28 10.34 -9.30
CA ASP A 43 7.35 11.00 -8.54
C ASP A 43 8.40 10.03 -7.98
N GLY A 44 8.24 8.73 -8.24
CA GLY A 44 9.15 7.69 -7.76
C GLY A 44 8.78 7.12 -6.39
N SER A 45 7.81 7.68 -5.69
CA SER A 45 7.33 7.10 -4.42
C SER A 45 6.58 5.79 -4.67
N PHE A 46 6.34 5.03 -3.58
CA PHE A 46 5.67 3.74 -3.66
C PHE A 46 4.28 3.79 -3.04
N MET A 47 3.34 3.09 -3.67
CA MET A 47 2.10 2.67 -3.04
C MET A 47 2.16 1.16 -2.82
N ILE A 48 2.02 0.74 -1.57
CA ILE A 48 2.10 -0.68 -1.19
C ILE A 48 0.69 -1.19 -0.98
N ILE A 49 0.32 -2.22 -1.72
CA ILE A 49 -1.02 -2.83 -1.66
C ILE A 49 -0.93 -4.33 -1.45
N ASP A 50 -2.04 -4.94 -1.05
CA ASP A 50 -2.19 -6.39 -0.99
C ASP A 50 -2.45 -6.90 -2.40
N GLU A 51 -1.51 -7.66 -2.96
CA GLU A 51 -1.66 -8.23 -4.30
C GLU A 51 -2.91 -9.11 -4.44
N GLU A 52 -3.31 -9.75 -3.35
CA GLU A 52 -4.48 -10.65 -3.33
C GLU A 52 -5.75 -9.99 -2.77
N GLY A 53 -5.75 -8.65 -2.64
CA GLY A 53 -6.86 -7.94 -2.01
C GLY A 53 -8.21 -8.21 -2.64
N LYS A 54 -8.29 -8.28 -3.97
CA LYS A 54 -9.54 -8.57 -4.66
C LYS A 54 -10.01 -9.99 -4.44
N LEU A 55 -9.10 -10.95 -4.34
CA LEU A 55 -9.43 -12.34 -4.03
C LEU A 55 -9.98 -12.50 -2.62
N LYS A 56 -9.57 -11.61 -1.70
CA LYS A 56 -10.05 -11.57 -0.33
C LYS A 56 -11.35 -10.76 -0.18
N GLU A 57 -11.85 -10.19 -1.27
CA GLU A 57 -13.04 -9.34 -1.27
C GLU A 57 -12.94 -8.14 -0.33
N LEU A 58 -11.76 -7.54 -0.23
CA LEU A 58 -11.57 -6.34 0.56
C LEU A 58 -12.35 -5.16 -0.05
N GLU A 59 -12.75 -4.22 0.79
CA GLU A 59 -13.48 -3.04 0.35
C GLU A 59 -12.62 -2.13 -0.52
N ILE A 60 -13.27 -1.40 -1.43
CA ILE A 60 -12.59 -0.43 -2.29
C ILE A 60 -12.03 0.71 -1.42
N ASN A 61 -10.78 1.05 -1.69
CA ASN A 61 -10.13 2.22 -1.12
C ASN A 61 -10.22 3.35 -2.14
N VAL A 62 -11.17 4.24 -1.94
CA VAL A 62 -11.46 5.30 -2.92
C VAL A 62 -10.27 6.24 -3.07
N ARG A 63 -9.65 6.65 -1.97
CA ARG A 63 -8.51 7.58 -2.02
C ARG A 63 -7.31 6.97 -2.73
N ALA A 64 -6.99 5.72 -2.41
CA ALA A 64 -5.89 5.02 -3.07
C ALA A 64 -6.18 4.83 -4.56
N THR A 65 -7.42 4.53 -4.91
CA THR A 65 -7.84 4.39 -6.31
C THR A 65 -7.64 5.70 -7.06
N GLU A 66 -8.05 6.83 -6.49
CA GLU A 66 -7.85 8.15 -7.11
C GLU A 66 -6.38 8.46 -7.35
N ILE A 67 -5.53 8.20 -6.36
CA ILE A 67 -4.08 8.41 -6.48
C ILE A 67 -3.52 7.54 -7.61
N ALA A 68 -3.87 6.25 -7.63
CA ALA A 68 -3.39 5.33 -8.65
C ALA A 68 -3.85 5.74 -10.06
N GLN A 69 -5.10 6.18 -10.21
CA GLN A 69 -5.61 6.68 -11.49
C GLN A 69 -4.86 7.94 -11.95
N GLN A 70 -4.62 8.88 -11.05
CA GLN A 70 -3.87 10.10 -11.35
C GLN A 70 -2.43 9.80 -11.78
N ASN A 71 -1.89 8.68 -11.35
CA ASN A 71 -0.54 8.23 -11.71
C ASN A 71 -0.52 7.23 -12.87
N ASN A 72 -1.62 7.06 -13.56
CA ASN A 72 -1.76 6.15 -14.71
C ASN A 72 -1.40 4.70 -14.39
N LEU A 73 -1.66 4.25 -13.18
CA LEU A 73 -1.35 2.89 -12.73
C LEU A 73 -2.51 1.92 -12.89
N LEU A 74 -3.70 2.42 -13.22
CA LEU A 74 -4.91 1.61 -13.35
C LEU A 74 -5.59 1.88 -14.69
N TYR A 75 -6.22 0.84 -15.24
CA TYR A 75 -7.22 1.02 -16.31
C TYR A 75 -8.41 1.80 -15.74
N PRO A 76 -9.18 2.53 -16.60
CA PRO A 76 -10.25 3.41 -16.13
C PRO A 76 -11.30 2.74 -15.25
N SER A 77 -11.53 1.44 -15.42
CA SER A 77 -12.53 0.69 -14.64
C SER A 77 -11.94 -0.07 -13.48
N ASP A 78 -10.62 -0.01 -13.27
CA ASP A 78 -9.95 -0.74 -12.20
C ASP A 78 -9.91 0.08 -10.91
N TYR A 79 -9.61 -0.56 -9.80
CA TYR A 79 -9.65 0.04 -8.47
C TYR A 79 -8.70 -0.66 -7.52
N ILE A 80 -8.32 0.07 -6.44
CA ILE A 80 -7.51 -0.44 -5.34
C ILE A 80 -8.45 -0.83 -4.19
N VAL A 81 -8.17 -1.95 -3.54
CA VAL A 81 -8.93 -2.43 -2.38
C VAL A 81 -8.02 -2.55 -1.16
N GLY A 82 -8.62 -2.43 0.02
CA GLY A 82 -7.91 -2.57 1.29
C GLY A 82 -7.12 -1.34 1.69
N ASP A 83 -6.55 -1.41 2.89
CA ASP A 83 -5.66 -0.35 3.38
C ASP A 83 -4.36 -0.36 2.59
N VAL A 84 -3.80 0.81 2.33
CA VAL A 84 -2.53 0.92 1.59
C VAL A 84 -1.52 1.77 2.37
N LEU A 85 -0.24 1.57 2.04
CA LEU A 85 0.84 2.42 2.56
C LEU A 85 1.43 3.24 1.43
N MET A 86 1.73 4.51 1.73
CA MET A 86 2.46 5.40 0.84
C MET A 86 3.86 5.59 1.41
N VAL A 87 4.87 5.35 0.59
CA VAL A 87 6.28 5.41 0.96
C VAL A 87 6.98 6.48 0.12
N ASP A 88 7.45 7.55 0.76
CA ASP A 88 8.17 8.62 0.08
C ASP A 88 9.67 8.33 -0.01
N ASP A 89 10.27 7.83 1.08
CA ASP A 89 11.68 7.49 1.11
C ASP A 89 11.88 6.03 0.69
N VAL A 90 11.94 5.82 -0.63
CA VAL A 90 12.06 4.47 -1.20
C VAL A 90 13.39 3.80 -0.87
N ASP A 91 14.48 4.58 -0.77
CA ASP A 91 15.79 4.03 -0.45
C ASP A 91 15.81 3.48 0.98
N GLU A 92 15.22 4.21 1.93
CA GLU A 92 15.09 3.74 3.31
C GLU A 92 14.20 2.51 3.39
N PHE A 93 13.09 2.50 2.64
CA PHE A 93 12.20 1.35 2.58
C PHE A 93 12.91 0.11 2.03
N ASP A 94 13.66 0.26 0.94
CA ASP A 94 14.39 -0.84 0.32
C ASP A 94 15.51 -1.39 1.23
N ALA A 95 16.00 -0.56 2.16
CA ALA A 95 17.04 -0.95 3.11
C ALA A 95 16.50 -1.61 4.38
N LEU A 96 15.17 -1.66 4.57
CA LEU A 96 14.59 -2.30 5.75
C LEU A 96 14.94 -3.79 5.80
N PRO A 97 15.24 -4.33 7.01
CA PRO A 97 15.33 -5.78 7.15
C PRO A 97 13.97 -6.41 6.92
N TYR A 98 13.97 -7.66 6.46
CA TYR A 98 12.70 -8.36 6.22
C TYR A 98 11.92 -8.57 7.51
N GLU A 99 12.61 -8.98 8.57
CA GLU A 99 12.03 -9.25 9.89
C GLU A 99 12.65 -8.38 10.97
#